data_b67747be42b0d2036b9ebec8b855c3e6
#
_entry.id   b67747be42b0d2036b9ebec8b855c3e6
#
_cell.length_a   1.000
_cell.length_b   1.000
_cell.length_c   1.000
_cell.angle_alpha   90.00
_cell.angle_beta   90.00
_cell.angle_gamma   90.00
#
_symmetry.space_group_name_H-M   'P 1'
#
loop_
_entity.id
_entity.type
_entity.pdbx_description
1 polymer ?
#
loop_
_entity_poly.entity_id
_entity_poly.type
_entity_poly.pdbx_seq_one_letter_code
_entity_poly.pdbx_strand_id
1 'polypeptide(L)'
;MAGNWSRRGFVGTLITGAASLLNSSRLFGAGVSNTSAAATVTGFGQSGNPYQELGIPTVINAMGTMTMLGGSLIRPEVELVMSQAAKHFVGIPALEVAAGKRLAEMLKLPQGYSVLVTSGAAAAIQSGLAGILTGDNESLINQLPDLTGMKSEVIIQKSHRNPFDHQLRATGVKLVEVETRDQLRRAVNERTAMMHFTNFANAAGQIKVDEWVKLGKELKIPCMNDAAADTPPVSHLWDYTNLGYDLVTFSGGKAMRGPQCAGMLIGREDLVRYALLNNSPHEDTLGRGQKVGKEEIVGMVKAVELYLAEDHDALAREWQQRLETVSKQLAKVPGVSTAFFTPDIANHVPHMQITWDPKSSLTPAQASQILRSGSPSIAIGGGEGRPGLAMNSFMLQPGEENIVAEQLVKLFREHAA
;
A
#
# COMPACT_ATOMS: atom_id res chain seq x y z
N MET A 1 -26.35 -3.34 -33.24
CA MET A 1 -26.43 -1.95 -33.74
C MET A 1 -25.62 -1.11 -32.76
N ALA A 2 -24.40 -0.76 -33.13
CA ALA A 2 -23.48 0.02 -32.31
C ALA A 2 -23.61 1.50 -32.73
N GLY A 3 -24.09 2.34 -31.83
CA GLY A 3 -24.22 3.78 -32.07
C GLY A 3 -22.89 4.50 -31.85
N ASN A 4 -22.37 5.08 -32.89
CA ASN A 4 -21.20 5.97 -32.89
C ASN A 4 -21.50 7.25 -32.12
N TRP A 5 -20.89 7.44 -30.97
CA TRP A 5 -20.88 8.71 -30.23
C TRP A 5 -19.66 9.54 -30.67
N SER A 6 -19.88 10.63 -31.40
CA SER A 6 -18.81 11.53 -31.82
C SER A 6 -18.48 12.54 -30.71
N ARG A 7 -17.20 12.84 -30.53
CA ARG A 7 -16.67 13.80 -29.53
C ARG A 7 -17.23 15.24 -29.66
N ARG A 8 -17.94 15.58 -30.73
CA ARG A 8 -18.54 16.92 -30.96
C ARG A 8 -19.88 17.12 -30.24
N GLY A 9 -20.56 16.07 -29.78
CA GLY A 9 -21.84 16.16 -29.06
C GLY A 9 -21.72 16.49 -27.58
N PHE A 10 -20.57 16.28 -26.95
CA PHE A 10 -20.40 16.47 -25.51
C PHE A 10 -20.08 17.91 -25.10
N VAL A 11 -19.50 18.71 -25.97
CA VAL A 11 -19.14 20.12 -25.69
C VAL A 11 -20.32 21.06 -25.89
N GLY A 12 -21.32 20.68 -26.73
CA GLY A 12 -22.48 21.53 -27.02
C GLY A 12 -23.52 21.63 -25.89
N THR A 13 -23.58 20.67 -24.99
CA THR A 13 -24.63 20.58 -23.95
C THR A 13 -24.25 21.30 -22.65
N LEU A 14 -22.99 21.68 -22.45
CA LEU A 14 -22.53 22.40 -21.27
C LEU A 14 -22.56 23.92 -21.40
N ILE A 15 -22.78 24.47 -22.58
CA ILE A 15 -22.79 25.92 -22.79
C ILE A 15 -24.21 26.52 -22.74
N THR A 16 -25.26 25.71 -22.88
CA THR A 16 -26.66 26.20 -22.86
C THR A 16 -27.30 26.23 -21.46
N GLY A 17 -26.64 25.69 -20.45
CA GLY A 17 -27.14 25.70 -19.06
C GLY A 17 -26.73 26.92 -18.21
N ALA A 18 -25.78 27.74 -18.67
CA ALA A 18 -25.23 28.83 -17.85
C ALA A 18 -25.82 30.21 -18.20
N ALA A 19 -26.69 30.32 -19.20
CA ALA A 19 -27.22 31.62 -19.67
C ALA A 19 -28.61 32.00 -19.10
N SER A 20 -29.25 31.15 -18.29
CA SER A 20 -30.61 31.42 -17.78
C SER A 20 -30.67 31.80 -16.29
N LEU A 21 -29.55 32.08 -15.63
CA LEU A 21 -29.53 32.46 -14.19
C LEU A 21 -29.08 33.92 -13.93
N LEU A 22 -29.03 34.80 -14.96
CA LEU A 22 -28.58 36.17 -14.77
C LEU A 22 -29.68 37.23 -15.12
N ASN A 23 -30.96 36.94 -14.99
CA ASN A 23 -32.00 37.97 -15.15
C ASN A 23 -33.17 37.77 -14.20
N SER A 24 -32.96 38.00 -12.89
CA SER A 24 -34.03 38.25 -11.95
C SER A 24 -33.54 39.08 -10.74
N SER A 25 -33.01 40.28 -11.06
CA SER A 25 -32.84 41.33 -10.07
C SER A 25 -33.74 42.48 -10.42
N ARG A 26 -34.99 42.44 -9.92
CA ARG A 26 -35.84 43.59 -9.55
C ARG A 26 -37.25 43.10 -9.27
N LEU A 27 -37.59 43.14 -7.98
CA LEU A 27 -38.85 43.42 -7.36
C LEU A 27 -38.98 42.66 -6.03
N PHE A 28 -38.83 43.40 -4.94
CA PHE A 28 -39.67 43.37 -3.76
C PHE A 28 -38.92 44.05 -2.61
N GLY A 29 -39.18 45.31 -2.44
CA GLY A 29 -39.04 45.97 -1.16
C GLY A 29 -40.27 45.65 -0.31
N ALA A 30 -40.10 44.93 0.76
CA ALA A 30 -40.96 44.93 1.92
C ALA A 30 -40.18 44.35 3.11
N GLY A 31 -40.01 45.16 4.14
CA GLY A 31 -39.27 44.75 5.34
C GLY A 31 -39.98 43.60 6.04
N VAL A 32 -39.25 42.50 6.16
CA VAL A 32 -39.55 41.44 7.11
C VAL A 32 -38.33 41.35 8.02
N SER A 33 -38.53 41.75 9.27
CA SER A 33 -37.58 41.48 10.35
C SER A 33 -37.41 39.96 10.51
N ASN A 34 -36.45 39.38 9.82
CA ASN A 34 -36.05 37.99 10.02
C ASN A 34 -35.07 37.93 11.17
N THR A 35 -35.54 37.71 12.38
CA THR A 35 -34.80 37.02 13.43
C THR A 35 -34.79 35.52 13.08
N SER A 36 -34.16 35.19 11.96
CA SER A 36 -33.70 33.82 11.68
C SER A 36 -32.53 33.59 12.59
N ALA A 37 -32.72 32.78 13.65
CA ALA A 37 -31.60 32.11 14.27
C ALA A 37 -30.85 31.39 13.14
N ALA A 38 -29.66 31.89 12.79
CA ALA A 38 -28.77 31.20 11.85
C ALA A 38 -28.52 29.82 12.44
N ALA A 39 -29.18 28.82 11.87
CA ALA A 39 -28.79 27.44 12.12
C ALA A 39 -27.29 27.38 11.80
N THR A 40 -26.47 27.20 12.81
CA THR A 40 -25.02 27.00 12.64
C THR A 40 -24.90 25.72 11.83
N VAL A 41 -24.70 25.85 10.52
CA VAL A 41 -24.38 24.70 9.70
C VAL A 41 -22.99 24.26 10.21
N THR A 42 -23.00 23.24 11.06
CA THR A 42 -21.74 22.58 11.46
C THR A 42 -21.14 22.02 10.19
N GLY A 43 -20.02 22.60 9.73
CA GLY A 43 -19.32 22.15 8.53
C GLY A 43 -18.81 20.72 8.72
N PHE A 44 -18.66 20.00 7.62
CA PHE A 44 -18.06 18.66 7.62
C PHE A 44 -16.71 18.63 8.35
N GLY A 45 -16.48 17.61 9.18
CA GLY A 45 -15.24 17.40 9.94
C GLY A 45 -15.21 18.11 11.31
N GLN A 46 -16.29 18.73 11.76
CA GLN A 46 -16.34 19.44 13.06
C GLN A 46 -16.69 18.53 14.24
N SER A 47 -17.25 17.35 14.01
CA SER A 47 -17.62 16.38 15.06
C SER A 47 -16.43 15.62 15.68
N GLY A 48 -15.22 15.80 15.15
CA GLY A 48 -14.03 15.05 15.56
C GLY A 48 -13.89 13.68 14.89
N ASN A 49 -14.94 13.14 14.26
CA ASN A 49 -14.88 11.90 13.47
C ASN A 49 -15.64 12.06 12.13
N PRO A 50 -14.93 12.42 11.05
CA PRO A 50 -15.56 12.67 9.76
C PRO A 50 -16.22 11.42 9.15
N TYR A 51 -15.78 10.21 9.51
CA TYR A 51 -16.42 8.97 9.02
C TYR A 51 -17.83 8.79 9.59
N GLN A 52 -18.04 9.13 10.87
CA GLN A 52 -19.38 9.11 11.47
C GLN A 52 -20.31 10.12 10.80
N GLU A 53 -19.81 11.30 10.43
CA GLU A 53 -20.59 12.30 9.67
C GLU A 53 -21.00 11.79 8.28
N LEU A 54 -20.20 10.88 7.68
CA LEU A 54 -20.53 10.18 6.44
C LEU A 54 -21.40 8.94 6.65
N GLY A 55 -21.78 8.60 7.88
CA GLY A 55 -22.54 7.39 8.20
C GLY A 55 -21.72 6.11 8.12
N ILE A 56 -20.39 6.19 8.14
CA ILE A 56 -19.49 5.03 8.06
C ILE A 56 -18.95 4.69 9.45
N PRO A 57 -19.16 3.46 9.96
CA PRO A 57 -18.61 3.05 11.24
C PRO A 57 -17.07 2.89 11.13
N THR A 58 -16.37 3.27 12.20
CA THR A 58 -14.96 2.95 12.38
C THR A 58 -14.79 1.47 12.69
N VAL A 59 -13.58 0.95 12.45
CA VAL A 59 -13.26 -0.48 12.56
C VAL A 59 -12.04 -0.66 13.45
N ILE A 60 -12.13 -1.56 14.43
CA ILE A 60 -10.98 -2.05 15.18
C ILE A 60 -10.19 -3.00 14.28
N ASN A 61 -8.92 -2.69 14.03
CA ASN A 61 -8.11 -3.41 13.05
C ASN A 61 -7.19 -4.45 13.70
N ALA A 62 -7.64 -5.70 13.73
CA ALA A 62 -6.86 -6.86 14.16
C ALA A 62 -6.27 -7.66 12.98
N MET A 63 -6.31 -7.13 11.72
CA MET A 63 -5.76 -7.76 10.53
C MET A 63 -4.37 -7.23 10.14
N GLY A 64 -4.00 -6.02 10.62
CA GLY A 64 -2.79 -5.33 10.19
C GLY A 64 -3.00 -4.37 9.02
N THR A 65 -1.94 -4.05 8.30
CA THR A 65 -1.89 -2.96 7.32
C THR A 65 -2.54 -3.31 5.98
N MET A 66 -3.84 -3.55 5.99
CA MET A 66 -4.62 -3.88 4.79
C MET A 66 -5.10 -2.62 4.07
N THR A 67 -4.90 -2.55 2.76
CA THR A 67 -5.30 -1.40 1.93
C THR A 67 -6.78 -1.05 2.07
N MET A 68 -7.65 -2.05 2.14
CA MET A 68 -9.10 -1.87 2.30
C MET A 68 -9.52 -1.30 3.66
N LEU A 69 -8.60 -1.24 4.62
CA LEU A 69 -8.79 -0.63 5.95
C LEU A 69 -8.04 0.70 6.09
N GLY A 70 -7.45 1.20 5.00
CA GLY A 70 -6.65 2.43 5.02
C GLY A 70 -5.18 2.24 5.42
N GLY A 71 -4.69 0.98 5.44
CA GLY A 71 -3.30 0.64 5.76
C GLY A 71 -2.99 0.78 7.25
N SER A 72 -2.27 1.82 7.62
CA SER A 72 -1.92 2.16 9.00
C SER A 72 -2.47 3.54 9.39
N LEU A 73 -2.55 3.81 10.69
CA LEU A 73 -2.83 5.16 11.19
C LEU A 73 -1.55 5.99 11.12
N ILE A 74 -1.64 7.14 10.46
CA ILE A 74 -0.53 8.10 10.35
C ILE A 74 -0.15 8.60 11.76
N ARG A 75 1.16 8.79 12.01
CA ARG A 75 1.63 9.36 13.28
C ARG A 75 1.34 10.86 13.34
N PRO A 76 1.08 11.44 14.53
CA PRO A 76 0.80 12.88 14.67
C PRO A 76 1.90 13.78 14.08
N GLU A 77 3.17 13.37 14.19
CA GLU A 77 4.31 14.12 13.65
C GLU A 77 4.32 14.09 12.12
N VAL A 78 3.88 13.00 11.50
CA VAL A 78 3.73 12.88 10.04
C VAL A 78 2.57 13.77 9.57
N GLU A 79 1.43 13.70 10.26
CA GLU A 79 0.26 14.54 9.98
C GLU A 79 0.62 16.04 10.08
N LEU A 80 1.40 16.42 11.10
CA LEU A 80 1.84 17.80 11.29
C LEU A 80 2.65 18.31 10.10
N VAL A 81 3.66 17.57 9.62
CA VAL A 81 4.48 18.03 8.48
C VAL A 81 3.68 18.06 7.18
N MET A 82 2.73 17.14 6.98
CA MET A 82 1.80 17.17 5.85
C MET A 82 0.93 18.43 5.88
N SER A 83 0.37 18.76 7.05
CA SER A 83 -0.41 20.00 7.26
C SER A 83 0.40 21.26 7.02
N GLN A 84 1.68 21.27 7.39
CA GLN A 84 2.60 22.38 7.10
C GLN A 84 2.87 22.51 5.60
N ALA A 85 3.17 21.39 4.92
CA ALA A 85 3.42 21.36 3.48
C ALA A 85 2.22 21.84 2.66
N ALA A 86 1.01 21.53 3.10
CA ALA A 86 -0.22 21.96 2.44
C ALA A 86 -0.36 23.47 2.27
N LYS A 87 0.33 24.28 3.10
CA LYS A 87 0.29 25.74 3.09
C LYS A 87 1.24 26.40 2.08
N HIS A 88 2.07 25.62 1.37
CA HIS A 88 3.09 26.14 0.48
C HIS A 88 3.07 25.45 -0.88
N PHE A 89 3.37 26.21 -1.93
CA PHE A 89 3.65 25.65 -3.25
C PHE A 89 5.14 25.29 -3.38
N VAL A 90 5.44 24.23 -4.14
CA VAL A 90 6.79 23.77 -4.44
C VAL A 90 6.83 23.11 -5.82
N GLY A 91 7.98 23.16 -6.48
CA GLY A 91 8.21 22.38 -7.70
C GLY A 91 8.35 20.90 -7.38
N ILE A 92 7.40 20.09 -7.84
CA ILE A 92 7.38 18.64 -7.52
C ILE A 92 8.67 17.92 -7.97
N PRO A 93 9.23 18.11 -9.18
CA PRO A 93 10.47 17.41 -9.54
C PRO A 93 11.65 17.73 -8.61
N ALA A 94 11.77 18.98 -8.18
CA ALA A 94 12.82 19.39 -7.24
C ALA A 94 12.58 18.81 -5.82
N LEU A 95 11.31 18.73 -5.40
CA LEU A 95 10.94 18.10 -4.13
C LEU A 95 11.27 16.61 -4.13
N GLU A 96 10.94 15.88 -5.21
CA GLU A 96 11.26 14.45 -5.34
C GLU A 96 12.76 14.18 -5.26
N VAL A 97 13.57 14.96 -5.95
CA VAL A 97 15.04 14.85 -5.88
C VAL A 97 15.55 15.12 -4.47
N ALA A 98 15.06 16.17 -3.81
CA ALA A 98 15.48 16.53 -2.45
C ALA A 98 15.04 15.46 -1.41
N ALA A 99 13.80 14.97 -1.51
CA ALA A 99 13.28 13.91 -0.66
C ALA A 99 14.05 12.59 -0.88
N GLY A 100 14.30 12.22 -2.14
CA GLY A 100 15.07 11.04 -2.49
C GLY A 100 16.49 11.07 -1.91
N LYS A 101 17.17 12.20 -2.03
CA LYS A 101 18.50 12.40 -1.43
C LYS A 101 18.46 12.26 0.10
N ARG A 102 17.50 12.93 0.75
CA ARG A 102 17.34 12.85 2.21
C ARG A 102 17.07 11.42 2.69
N LEU A 103 16.21 10.70 1.98
CA LEU A 103 15.90 9.28 2.27
C LEU A 103 17.14 8.40 2.08
N ALA A 104 17.88 8.57 0.98
CA ALA A 104 19.11 7.81 0.71
C ALA A 104 20.17 8.02 1.81
N GLU A 105 20.34 9.26 2.29
CA GLU A 105 21.22 9.59 3.41
C GLU A 105 20.79 8.90 4.72
N MET A 106 19.49 8.97 5.07
CA MET A 106 18.94 8.35 6.27
C MET A 106 19.08 6.81 6.25
N LEU A 107 18.84 6.20 5.09
CA LEU A 107 18.96 4.76 4.88
C LEU A 107 20.39 4.30 4.67
N LYS A 108 21.37 5.22 4.60
CA LYS A 108 22.80 4.93 4.34
C LYS A 108 23.00 4.04 3.12
N LEU A 109 22.27 4.35 2.04
CA LEU A 109 22.32 3.56 0.83
C LEU A 109 23.72 3.57 0.19
N PRO A 110 24.10 2.53 -0.56
CA PRO A 110 25.37 2.51 -1.29
C PRO A 110 25.47 3.69 -2.26
N GLN A 111 26.71 4.10 -2.57
CA GLN A 111 26.95 5.12 -3.61
C GLN A 111 26.34 4.69 -4.95
N GLY A 112 25.68 5.62 -5.67
CA GLY A 112 24.97 5.35 -6.92
C GLY A 112 23.56 4.78 -6.74
N TYR A 113 23.04 4.78 -5.49
CA TYR A 113 21.64 4.46 -5.19
C TYR A 113 20.89 5.71 -4.78
N SER A 114 19.60 5.74 -5.09
CA SER A 114 18.68 6.83 -4.79
C SER A 114 17.31 6.30 -4.39
N VAL A 115 16.41 7.21 -4.01
CA VAL A 115 15.01 6.91 -3.66
C VAL A 115 14.09 7.84 -4.42
N LEU A 116 12.98 7.28 -4.92
CA LEU A 116 11.82 8.03 -5.43
C LEU A 116 10.63 7.76 -4.52
N VAL A 117 9.95 8.80 -4.08
CA VAL A 117 8.65 8.66 -3.41
C VAL A 117 7.59 8.46 -4.48
N THR A 118 6.78 7.43 -4.36
CA THR A 118 5.75 7.05 -5.33
C THR A 118 4.38 7.02 -4.67
N SER A 119 3.30 6.97 -5.45
CA SER A 119 1.95 6.77 -4.90
C SER A 119 1.70 5.32 -4.48
N GLY A 120 2.54 4.81 -3.55
CA GLY A 120 2.53 3.44 -3.05
C GLY A 120 3.44 2.49 -3.82
N ALA A 121 3.68 1.29 -3.26
CA ALA A 121 4.55 0.27 -3.84
C ALA A 121 4.09 -0.21 -5.23
N ALA A 122 2.78 -0.25 -5.47
CA ALA A 122 2.23 -0.63 -6.77
C ALA A 122 2.68 0.34 -7.89
N ALA A 123 2.64 1.65 -7.60
CA ALA A 123 3.17 2.68 -8.50
C ALA A 123 4.69 2.56 -8.69
N ALA A 124 5.41 2.21 -7.62
CA ALA A 124 6.86 1.97 -7.66
C ALA A 124 7.21 0.81 -8.61
N ILE A 125 6.46 -0.30 -8.54
CA ILE A 125 6.64 -1.45 -9.45
C ILE A 125 6.45 -1.01 -10.91
N GLN A 126 5.36 -0.32 -11.21
CA GLN A 126 5.03 0.11 -12.57
C GLN A 126 6.05 1.12 -13.11
N SER A 127 6.34 2.18 -12.35
CA SER A 127 7.29 3.23 -12.79
C SER A 127 8.72 2.72 -12.89
N GLY A 128 9.14 1.83 -11.97
CA GLY A 128 10.45 1.20 -12.02
C GLY A 128 10.65 0.36 -13.29
N LEU A 129 9.65 -0.46 -13.65
CA LEU A 129 9.71 -1.23 -14.89
C LEU A 129 9.61 -0.31 -16.13
N ALA A 130 8.74 0.69 -16.10
CA ALA A 130 8.65 1.67 -17.19
C ALA A 130 10.01 2.36 -17.43
N GLY A 131 10.70 2.77 -16.36
CA GLY A 131 12.04 3.34 -16.45
C GLY A 131 13.08 2.37 -17.02
N ILE A 132 13.04 1.07 -16.68
CA ILE A 132 13.90 0.06 -17.29
C ILE A 132 13.64 -0.11 -18.79
N LEU A 133 12.37 -0.01 -19.22
CA LEU A 133 11.95 -0.16 -20.60
C LEU A 133 12.36 1.03 -21.48
N THR A 134 12.25 2.24 -20.97
CA THR A 134 12.37 3.47 -21.76
C THR A 134 13.68 4.22 -21.59
N GLY A 135 14.38 4.02 -20.44
CA GLY A 135 15.47 4.90 -20.06
C GLY A 135 14.97 6.35 -19.95
N ASP A 136 15.74 7.29 -20.51
CA ASP A 136 15.40 8.71 -20.62
C ASP A 136 14.92 9.13 -22.03
N ASN A 137 14.53 8.15 -22.86
CA ASN A 137 14.04 8.40 -24.20
C ASN A 137 12.56 8.81 -24.16
N GLU A 138 12.28 10.09 -24.38
CA GLU A 138 10.93 10.68 -24.36
C GLU A 138 9.96 9.97 -25.33
N SER A 139 10.42 9.62 -26.53
CA SER A 139 9.57 8.93 -27.51
C SER A 139 9.14 7.55 -27.03
N LEU A 140 10.00 6.81 -26.30
CA LEU A 140 9.66 5.52 -25.73
C LEU A 140 8.77 5.67 -24.49
N ILE A 141 8.96 6.73 -23.70
CA ILE A 141 8.11 7.07 -22.56
C ILE A 141 6.66 7.30 -23.05
N ASN A 142 6.48 8.12 -24.06
CA ASN A 142 5.17 8.45 -24.61
C ASN A 142 4.53 7.26 -25.36
N GLN A 143 5.35 6.31 -25.85
CA GLN A 143 4.88 5.13 -26.58
C GLN A 143 4.25 4.09 -25.66
N LEU A 144 4.67 4.00 -24.37
CA LEU A 144 4.11 3.02 -23.44
C LEU A 144 2.57 3.14 -23.33
N PRO A 145 1.83 2.03 -23.28
CA PRO A 145 2.27 0.63 -23.12
C PRO A 145 2.51 -0.15 -24.41
N ASP A 146 2.63 0.52 -25.59
CA ASP A 146 3.03 -0.15 -26.81
C ASP A 146 4.56 -0.44 -26.78
N LEU A 147 4.93 -1.71 -26.76
CA LEU A 147 6.32 -2.17 -26.67
C LEU A 147 6.96 -2.47 -28.04
N THR A 148 6.40 -1.98 -29.15
CA THR A 148 6.98 -2.18 -30.47
C THR A 148 8.42 -1.61 -30.50
N GLY A 149 9.40 -2.46 -30.83
CA GLY A 149 10.82 -2.09 -30.84
C GLY A 149 11.52 -2.06 -29.48
N MET A 150 10.81 -2.39 -28.38
CA MET A 150 11.36 -2.45 -27.03
C MET A 150 11.44 -3.88 -26.51
N LYS A 151 12.15 -4.07 -25.39
CA LYS A 151 12.05 -5.28 -24.60
C LYS A 151 10.63 -5.44 -24.06
N SER A 152 10.12 -6.67 -23.99
CA SER A 152 8.69 -6.91 -23.73
C SER A 152 8.41 -8.08 -22.78
N GLU A 153 9.43 -8.62 -22.14
CA GLU A 153 9.28 -9.77 -21.26
C GLU A 153 9.87 -9.50 -19.87
N VAL A 154 9.15 -9.91 -18.82
CA VAL A 154 9.62 -9.92 -17.44
C VAL A 154 9.57 -11.35 -16.92
N ILE A 155 10.70 -11.83 -16.39
CA ILE A 155 10.78 -13.16 -15.79
C ILE A 155 10.34 -13.09 -14.33
N ILE A 156 9.48 -14.04 -13.93
CA ILE A 156 8.96 -14.19 -12.57
C ILE A 156 8.87 -15.67 -12.22
N GLN A 157 9.10 -16.05 -10.96
CA GLN A 157 8.78 -17.41 -10.53
C GLN A 157 7.26 -17.64 -10.57
N LYS A 158 6.81 -18.81 -11.04
CA LYS A 158 5.39 -19.16 -11.09
C LYS A 158 4.74 -19.09 -9.71
N SER A 159 5.45 -19.54 -8.68
CA SER A 159 5.02 -19.44 -7.27
C SER A 159 4.95 -18.01 -6.73
N HIS A 160 5.53 -17.03 -7.42
CA HIS A 160 5.50 -15.59 -7.07
C HIS A 160 4.37 -14.84 -7.76
N ARG A 161 3.59 -15.49 -8.65
CA ARG A 161 2.43 -14.87 -9.28
C ARG A 161 1.39 -14.48 -8.25
N ASN A 162 0.92 -13.25 -8.33
CA ASN A 162 -0.03 -12.66 -7.37
C ASN A 162 -0.81 -11.50 -8.02
N PRO A 163 -1.88 -10.99 -7.38
CA PRO A 163 -2.69 -9.90 -7.95
C PRO A 163 -1.90 -8.61 -8.23
N PHE A 164 -0.82 -8.33 -7.51
CA PHE A 164 -0.02 -7.10 -7.68
C PHE A 164 0.88 -7.14 -8.92
N ASP A 165 1.14 -8.32 -9.51
CA ASP A 165 1.85 -8.43 -10.78
C ASP A 165 1.09 -7.75 -11.96
N HIS A 166 -0.15 -7.34 -11.71
CA HIS A 166 -0.91 -6.52 -12.64
C HIS A 166 -0.17 -5.23 -13.01
N GLN A 167 0.58 -4.65 -12.05
CA GLN A 167 1.35 -3.42 -12.28
C GLN A 167 2.48 -3.62 -13.29
N LEU A 168 3.08 -4.81 -13.34
CA LEU A 168 4.03 -5.18 -14.39
C LEU A 168 3.32 -5.29 -15.73
N ARG A 169 2.20 -6.03 -15.80
CA ARG A 169 1.44 -6.24 -17.04
C ARG A 169 0.83 -4.95 -17.61
N ALA A 170 0.54 -3.98 -16.76
CA ALA A 170 0.03 -2.68 -17.16
C ALA A 170 1.02 -1.87 -18.01
N THR A 171 2.32 -2.18 -17.96
CA THR A 171 3.33 -1.59 -18.86
C THR A 171 3.35 -2.21 -20.25
N GLY A 172 2.51 -3.22 -20.52
CA GLY A 172 2.45 -3.95 -21.80
C GLY A 172 3.29 -5.23 -21.83
N VAL A 173 4.12 -5.51 -20.81
CA VAL A 173 5.00 -6.69 -20.81
C VAL A 173 4.26 -8.01 -20.65
N LYS A 174 4.85 -9.06 -21.21
CA LYS A 174 4.48 -10.45 -20.96
C LYS A 174 5.28 -10.99 -19.78
N LEU A 175 4.61 -11.62 -18.83
CA LEU A 175 5.28 -12.35 -17.75
C LEU A 175 5.69 -13.74 -18.24
N VAL A 176 6.98 -14.06 -18.09
CA VAL A 176 7.57 -15.36 -18.41
C VAL A 176 7.78 -16.11 -17.10
N GLU A 177 6.98 -17.15 -16.91
CA GLU A 177 6.98 -17.95 -15.69
C GLU A 177 8.08 -18.99 -15.71
N VAL A 178 8.88 -19.02 -14.64
CA VAL A 178 9.93 -20.01 -14.40
C VAL A 178 9.80 -20.53 -12.97
N GLU A 179 10.40 -21.68 -12.67
CA GLU A 179 10.45 -22.21 -11.31
C GLU A 179 11.86 -22.67 -10.93
N THR A 180 12.65 -23.14 -11.89
CA THR A 180 14.00 -23.64 -11.65
C THR A 180 15.05 -22.74 -12.28
N ARG A 181 16.30 -22.88 -11.80
CA ARG A 181 17.48 -22.17 -12.36
C ARG A 181 17.65 -22.42 -13.86
N ASP A 182 17.46 -23.67 -14.28
CA ASP A 182 17.60 -24.05 -15.68
C ASP A 182 16.50 -23.46 -16.56
N GLN A 183 15.27 -23.40 -16.04
CA GLN A 183 14.17 -22.71 -16.72
C GLN A 183 14.47 -21.22 -16.85
N LEU A 184 14.95 -20.58 -15.78
CA LEU A 184 15.34 -19.18 -15.79
C LEU A 184 16.40 -18.88 -16.84
N ARG A 185 17.52 -19.65 -16.86
CA ARG A 185 18.58 -19.45 -17.85
C ARG A 185 18.10 -19.61 -19.29
N ARG A 186 17.23 -20.59 -19.56
CA ARG A 186 16.63 -20.78 -20.89
C ARG A 186 15.61 -19.72 -21.28
N ALA A 187 14.97 -19.09 -20.30
CA ALA A 187 13.95 -18.05 -20.53
C ALA A 187 14.56 -16.70 -20.94
N VAL A 188 15.79 -16.42 -20.52
CA VAL A 188 16.48 -15.17 -20.87
C VAL A 188 16.74 -15.10 -22.37
N ASN A 189 16.30 -14.00 -22.98
CA ASN A 189 16.46 -13.73 -24.40
C ASN A 189 16.51 -12.19 -24.65
N GLU A 190 16.62 -11.78 -25.90
CA GLU A 190 16.74 -10.35 -26.30
C GLU A 190 15.55 -9.49 -25.84
N ARG A 191 14.37 -10.10 -25.67
CA ARG A 191 13.17 -9.40 -25.20
C ARG A 191 13.09 -9.28 -23.68
N THR A 192 13.97 -9.94 -22.93
CA THR A 192 13.97 -9.90 -21.46
C THR A 192 14.37 -8.51 -20.96
N ALA A 193 13.44 -7.82 -20.30
CA ALA A 193 13.66 -6.50 -19.72
C ALA A 193 14.18 -6.58 -18.27
N MET A 194 13.58 -7.45 -17.46
CA MET A 194 13.78 -7.48 -16.02
C MET A 194 13.46 -8.86 -15.45
N MET A 195 14.06 -9.16 -14.30
CA MET A 195 13.67 -10.26 -13.41
C MET A 195 12.96 -9.67 -12.20
N HIS A 196 11.71 -10.11 -11.94
CA HIS A 196 10.90 -9.64 -10.81
C HIS A 196 10.84 -10.67 -9.70
N PHE A 197 11.03 -10.23 -8.46
CA PHE A 197 10.92 -11.04 -7.26
C PHE A 197 9.82 -10.50 -6.34
N THR A 198 8.94 -11.36 -5.85
CA THR A 198 7.91 -11.00 -4.87
C THR A 198 8.31 -11.56 -3.51
N ASN A 199 8.72 -10.71 -2.60
CA ASN A 199 9.42 -11.15 -1.39
C ASN A 199 8.54 -11.99 -0.46
N PHE A 200 7.27 -11.64 -0.27
CA PHE A 200 6.35 -12.44 0.57
C PHE A 200 6.17 -13.88 0.07
N ALA A 201 6.47 -14.16 -1.20
CA ALA A 201 6.40 -15.49 -1.80
C ALA A 201 7.74 -16.26 -1.73
N ASN A 202 8.80 -15.69 -1.12
CA ASN A 202 10.13 -16.29 -1.06
C ASN A 202 10.14 -17.74 -0.56
N ALA A 203 9.31 -18.07 0.43
CA ALA A 203 9.23 -19.44 0.96
C ALA A 203 8.70 -20.44 -0.08
N ALA A 204 7.77 -20.02 -0.94
CA ALA A 204 7.15 -20.84 -1.97
C ALA A 204 8.04 -21.03 -3.21
N GLY A 205 8.91 -20.05 -3.54
CA GLY A 205 9.80 -20.11 -4.69
C GLY A 205 10.95 -21.10 -4.50
N GLN A 206 11.39 -21.75 -5.59
CA GLN A 206 12.56 -22.60 -5.57
C GLN A 206 13.87 -21.80 -5.54
N ILE A 207 13.89 -20.64 -6.20
CA ILE A 207 15.04 -19.73 -6.23
C ILE A 207 14.78 -18.67 -5.17
N LYS A 208 15.65 -18.59 -4.16
CA LYS A 208 15.50 -17.68 -3.02
C LYS A 208 16.00 -16.26 -3.36
N VAL A 209 15.65 -15.30 -2.52
CA VAL A 209 15.86 -13.87 -2.73
C VAL A 209 17.31 -13.51 -3.05
N ASP A 210 18.27 -14.09 -2.34
CA ASP A 210 19.70 -13.85 -2.53
C ASP A 210 20.24 -14.50 -3.80
N GLU A 211 19.74 -15.68 -4.15
CA GLU A 211 20.12 -16.39 -5.36
C GLU A 211 19.51 -15.74 -6.62
N TRP A 212 18.29 -15.26 -6.54
CA TRP A 212 17.63 -14.58 -7.65
C TRP A 212 18.45 -13.39 -8.18
N VAL A 213 18.91 -12.55 -7.25
CA VAL A 213 19.73 -11.39 -7.63
C VAL A 213 21.13 -11.78 -8.14
N LYS A 214 21.74 -12.86 -7.61
CA LYS A 214 23.01 -13.40 -8.13
C LYS A 214 22.87 -13.87 -9.57
N LEU A 215 21.79 -14.59 -9.88
CA LEU A 215 21.47 -15.02 -11.26
C LEU A 215 21.20 -13.82 -12.17
N GLY A 216 20.51 -12.79 -11.71
CA GLY A 216 20.32 -11.56 -12.48
C GLY A 216 21.65 -10.89 -12.85
N LYS A 217 22.58 -10.79 -11.91
CA LYS A 217 23.93 -10.27 -12.17
C LYS A 217 24.71 -11.13 -13.17
N GLU A 218 24.66 -12.45 -13.00
CA GLU A 218 25.28 -13.41 -13.93
C GLU A 218 24.76 -13.22 -15.36
N LEU A 219 23.44 -13.09 -15.49
CA LEU A 219 22.74 -12.99 -16.76
C LEU A 219 22.68 -11.55 -17.31
N LYS A 220 23.15 -10.56 -16.55
CA LYS A 220 23.11 -9.12 -16.86
C LYS A 220 21.70 -8.59 -17.10
N ILE A 221 20.74 -9.10 -16.34
CA ILE A 221 19.34 -8.67 -16.35
C ILE A 221 19.03 -7.92 -15.05
N PRO A 222 18.48 -6.70 -15.09
CA PRO A 222 18.09 -5.97 -13.90
C PRO A 222 17.10 -6.75 -13.03
N CYS A 223 17.25 -6.67 -11.71
CA CYS A 223 16.38 -7.32 -10.74
C CYS A 223 15.59 -6.30 -9.90
N MET A 224 14.28 -6.47 -9.84
CA MET A 224 13.40 -5.72 -8.94
C MET A 224 12.83 -6.64 -7.87
N ASN A 225 12.84 -6.18 -6.61
CA ASN A 225 12.22 -6.87 -5.48
C ASN A 225 11.00 -6.09 -4.98
N ASP A 226 9.83 -6.72 -4.99
CA ASP A 226 8.63 -6.24 -4.30
C ASP A 226 8.71 -6.64 -2.82
N ALA A 227 9.17 -5.71 -2.00
CA ALA A 227 9.29 -5.79 -0.55
C ALA A 227 8.24 -4.90 0.16
N ALA A 228 7.08 -4.69 -0.46
CA ALA A 228 6.06 -3.73 -0.01
C ALA A 228 5.62 -3.91 1.46
N ALA A 229 5.71 -5.11 2.03
CA ALA A 229 5.28 -5.43 3.39
C ALA A 229 6.43 -5.94 4.29
N ASP A 230 7.68 -5.74 3.90
CA ASP A 230 8.84 -6.40 4.52
C ASP A 230 9.50 -5.61 5.65
N THR A 231 8.83 -4.65 6.18
CA THR A 231 9.23 -3.98 7.42
C THR A 231 8.17 -4.21 8.48
N PRO A 232 8.55 -4.53 9.76
CA PRO A 232 9.89 -4.89 10.23
C PRO A 232 10.41 -6.21 9.65
N PRO A 233 11.72 -6.55 9.76
CA PRO A 233 12.81 -5.80 10.43
C PRO A 233 13.19 -4.51 9.69
N VAL A 234 13.69 -3.52 10.44
CA VAL A 234 14.09 -2.23 9.86
C VAL A 234 15.24 -2.36 8.85
N SER A 235 16.11 -3.35 9.03
CA SER A 235 17.25 -3.61 8.15
C SER A 235 16.86 -3.93 6.72
N HIS A 236 15.67 -4.46 6.48
CA HIS A 236 15.18 -4.76 5.14
C HIS A 236 15.14 -3.53 4.22
N LEU A 237 15.07 -2.30 4.80
CA LEU A 237 15.12 -1.05 4.03
C LEU A 237 16.45 -0.86 3.26
N TRP A 238 17.53 -1.57 3.64
CA TRP A 238 18.83 -1.56 2.95
C TRP A 238 19.40 -2.93 2.61
N ASP A 239 18.91 -4.01 3.22
CA ASP A 239 19.47 -5.36 3.01
C ASP A 239 19.36 -5.80 1.55
N TYR A 240 18.22 -5.55 0.89
CA TYR A 240 18.03 -5.94 -0.51
C TYR A 240 18.90 -5.15 -1.49
N THR A 241 19.14 -3.87 -1.24
CA THR A 241 20.10 -3.08 -2.03
C THR A 241 21.53 -3.56 -1.79
N ASN A 242 21.87 -3.93 -0.56
CA ASN A 242 23.18 -4.53 -0.22
C ASN A 242 23.38 -5.91 -0.86
N LEU A 243 22.31 -6.72 -1.03
CA LEU A 243 22.35 -7.94 -1.83
C LEU A 243 22.61 -7.64 -3.31
N GLY A 244 22.26 -6.42 -3.76
CA GLY A 244 22.51 -5.89 -5.09
C GLY A 244 21.31 -5.95 -6.01
N TYR A 245 20.08 -5.90 -5.48
CA TYR A 245 18.92 -5.60 -6.29
C TYR A 245 19.04 -4.22 -6.92
N ASP A 246 18.66 -4.12 -8.20
CA ASP A 246 18.72 -2.86 -8.94
C ASP A 246 17.58 -1.91 -8.49
N LEU A 247 16.43 -2.47 -8.16
CA LEU A 247 15.25 -1.75 -7.64
C LEU A 247 14.58 -2.55 -6.52
N VAL A 248 14.09 -1.87 -5.50
CA VAL A 248 13.33 -2.43 -4.37
C VAL A 248 12.16 -1.52 -4.06
N THR A 249 10.97 -2.08 -3.79
CA THR A 249 9.78 -1.28 -3.49
C THR A 249 9.29 -1.50 -2.07
N PHE A 250 8.88 -0.41 -1.40
CA PHE A 250 8.25 -0.44 -0.07
C PHE A 250 6.97 0.39 -0.04
N SER A 251 5.99 -0.05 0.75
CA SER A 251 4.77 0.72 0.99
C SER A 251 4.90 1.59 2.24
N GLY A 252 4.68 2.90 2.11
CA GLY A 252 4.74 3.85 3.22
C GLY A 252 3.58 3.74 4.20
N GLY A 253 2.40 3.36 3.72
CA GLY A 253 1.18 3.20 4.53
C GLY A 253 1.10 1.88 5.31
N LYS A 254 2.23 1.20 5.53
CA LYS A 254 2.32 -0.03 6.33
C LYS A 254 3.06 0.24 7.64
N ALA A 255 4.09 -0.54 7.98
CA ALA A 255 4.81 -0.44 9.26
C ALA A 255 5.43 0.94 9.52
N MET A 256 5.86 1.63 8.48
CA MET A 256 6.40 2.98 8.62
C MET A 256 5.37 4.02 9.07
N ARG A 257 4.06 3.69 8.99
CA ARG A 257 2.95 4.57 9.40
C ARG A 257 3.03 5.95 8.73
N GLY A 258 3.42 5.94 7.46
CA GLY A 258 3.37 7.09 6.57
C GLY A 258 2.01 7.21 5.85
N PRO A 259 1.88 8.14 4.90
CA PRO A 259 0.66 8.29 4.12
C PRO A 259 0.32 7.00 3.37
N GLN A 260 -0.97 6.62 3.37
CA GLN A 260 -1.46 5.41 2.69
C GLN A 260 -1.13 5.41 1.19
N CYS A 261 -1.19 6.56 0.55
CA CYS A 261 -0.85 6.73 -0.86
C CYS A 261 0.61 7.15 -1.08
N ALA A 262 1.52 6.74 -0.18
CA ALA A 262 2.96 6.90 -0.37
C ALA A 262 3.69 5.56 -0.32
N GLY A 263 4.79 5.47 -1.06
CA GLY A 263 5.71 4.35 -1.07
C GLY A 263 7.09 4.81 -1.53
N MET A 264 8.02 3.89 -1.59
CA MET A 264 9.38 4.15 -2.06
C MET A 264 9.79 3.18 -3.15
N LEU A 265 10.43 3.69 -4.18
CA LEU A 265 11.28 2.94 -5.09
C LEU A 265 12.73 3.26 -4.72
N ILE A 266 13.45 2.29 -4.20
CA ILE A 266 14.85 2.39 -3.80
C ILE A 266 15.70 1.64 -4.82
N GLY A 267 16.79 2.21 -5.31
CA GLY A 267 17.65 1.48 -6.22
C GLY A 267 18.69 2.33 -6.91
N ARG A 268 19.24 1.79 -7.99
CA ARG A 268 20.24 2.49 -8.80
C ARG A 268 19.74 3.84 -9.26
N GLU A 269 20.57 4.86 -9.10
CA GLU A 269 20.23 6.25 -9.36
C GLU A 269 19.74 6.48 -10.79
N ASP A 270 20.35 5.82 -11.80
CA ASP A 270 19.94 5.89 -13.19
C ASP A 270 18.49 5.36 -13.39
N LEU A 271 18.19 4.20 -12.81
CA LEU A 271 16.87 3.58 -12.92
C LEU A 271 15.80 4.34 -12.13
N VAL A 272 16.14 4.87 -10.97
CA VAL A 272 15.25 5.72 -10.16
C VAL A 272 14.92 7.03 -10.89
N ARG A 273 15.93 7.65 -11.55
CA ARG A 273 15.72 8.81 -12.42
C ARG A 273 14.80 8.50 -13.61
N TYR A 274 15.00 7.35 -14.27
CA TYR A 274 14.14 6.94 -15.37
C TYR A 274 12.70 6.64 -14.90
N ALA A 275 12.53 6.08 -13.71
CA ALA A 275 11.22 5.88 -13.10
C ALA A 275 10.50 7.23 -12.85
N LEU A 276 11.22 8.25 -12.38
CA LEU A 276 10.65 9.60 -12.20
C LEU A 276 10.16 10.18 -13.51
N LEU A 277 10.90 10.03 -14.61
CA LEU A 277 10.49 10.51 -15.95
C LEU A 277 9.20 9.83 -16.46
N ASN A 278 8.93 8.60 -16.01
CA ASN A 278 7.73 7.85 -16.35
C ASN A 278 6.56 8.09 -15.38
N ASN A 279 6.66 9.09 -14.48
CA ASN A 279 5.70 9.36 -13.43
C ASN A 279 5.18 10.80 -13.46
N SER A 280 4.12 11.06 -12.70
CA SER A 280 3.70 12.43 -12.39
C SER A 280 4.90 13.20 -11.77
N PRO A 281 5.13 14.49 -12.13
CA PRO A 281 4.21 15.39 -12.85
C PRO A 281 4.36 15.40 -14.38
N HIS A 282 5.17 14.52 -14.98
CA HIS A 282 5.29 14.45 -16.44
C HIS A 282 3.94 14.07 -17.07
N GLU A 283 3.54 14.76 -18.16
CA GLU A 283 2.14 14.73 -18.62
C GLU A 283 1.81 13.49 -19.46
N ASP A 284 2.61 13.18 -20.46
CA ASP A 284 2.37 12.04 -21.37
C ASP A 284 3.18 10.82 -20.95
N THR A 285 2.85 10.26 -19.80
CA THR A 285 3.52 9.12 -19.21
C THR A 285 2.53 8.09 -18.66
N LEU A 286 2.95 6.83 -18.59
CA LEU A 286 2.15 5.75 -18.02
C LEU A 286 1.76 6.03 -16.57
N GLY A 287 2.66 6.61 -15.79
CA GLY A 287 2.47 6.95 -14.38
C GLY A 287 1.76 8.28 -14.12
N ARG A 288 1.31 9.01 -15.17
CA ARG A 288 0.68 10.34 -15.00
C ARG A 288 -0.50 10.36 -14.02
N GLY A 289 -1.27 9.30 -13.99
CA GLY A 289 -2.41 9.16 -13.05
C GLY A 289 -2.00 8.83 -11.61
N GLN A 290 -0.77 8.40 -11.38
CA GLN A 290 -0.23 7.97 -10.09
C GLN A 290 0.43 9.15 -9.36
N LYS A 291 -0.36 10.19 -9.08
CA LYS A 291 0.12 11.40 -8.41
C LYS A 291 0.41 11.13 -6.95
N VAL A 292 1.64 11.30 -6.52
CA VAL A 292 1.97 11.51 -5.11
C VAL A 292 1.97 13.01 -4.85
N GLY A 293 1.25 13.48 -3.83
CA GLY A 293 1.17 14.90 -3.50
C GLY A 293 2.41 15.37 -2.72
N LYS A 294 2.65 16.67 -2.72
CA LYS A 294 3.76 17.26 -1.94
C LYS A 294 3.65 16.95 -0.44
N GLU A 295 2.44 16.83 0.06
CA GLU A 295 2.15 16.47 1.44
C GLU A 295 2.59 15.04 1.74
N GLU A 296 2.26 14.11 0.86
CA GLU A 296 2.63 12.70 0.99
C GLU A 296 4.14 12.50 0.85
N ILE A 297 4.82 13.27 -0.02
CA ILE A 297 6.27 13.19 -0.21
C ILE A 297 6.97 13.57 1.11
N VAL A 298 6.63 14.72 1.72
CA VAL A 298 7.26 15.12 3.00
C VAL A 298 6.80 14.24 4.15
N GLY A 299 5.54 13.78 4.13
CA GLY A 299 5.01 12.81 5.08
C GLY A 299 5.79 11.50 5.07
N MET A 300 6.17 11.02 3.88
CA MET A 300 6.98 9.80 3.73
C MET A 300 8.39 9.98 4.30
N VAL A 301 9.04 11.14 4.05
CA VAL A 301 10.35 11.44 4.63
C VAL A 301 10.29 11.43 6.16
N LYS A 302 9.26 12.08 6.74
CA LYS A 302 9.07 12.08 8.20
C LYS A 302 8.76 10.71 8.78
N ALA A 303 7.96 9.92 8.06
CA ALA A 303 7.61 8.56 8.48
C ALA A 303 8.85 7.65 8.56
N VAL A 304 9.73 7.71 7.57
CA VAL A 304 11.01 6.96 7.58
C VAL A 304 11.91 7.43 8.71
N GLU A 305 12.04 8.76 8.93
CA GLU A 305 12.83 9.31 10.04
C GLU A 305 12.38 8.75 11.39
N LEU A 306 11.06 8.76 11.64
CA LEU A 306 10.50 8.24 12.90
C LEU A 306 10.66 6.71 13.00
N TYR A 307 10.43 6.00 11.90
CA TYR A 307 10.56 4.54 11.87
C TYR A 307 11.98 4.06 12.18
N LEU A 308 13.00 4.79 11.68
CA LEU A 308 14.40 4.50 11.97
C LEU A 308 14.80 4.80 13.43
N ALA A 309 14.06 5.68 14.11
CA ALA A 309 14.32 6.07 15.49
C ALA A 309 13.57 5.22 16.53
N GLU A 310 12.67 4.32 16.11
CA GLU A 310 11.86 3.47 17.01
C GLU A 310 12.65 2.34 17.65
N ASP A 311 12.30 2.01 18.90
CA ASP A 311 12.70 0.74 19.54
C ASP A 311 11.77 -0.39 19.05
N HIS A 312 12.17 -1.03 17.94
CA HIS A 312 11.40 -2.09 17.30
C HIS A 312 11.23 -3.33 18.19
N ASP A 313 12.19 -3.60 19.09
CA ASP A 313 12.09 -4.71 20.04
C ASP A 313 11.06 -4.40 21.12
N ALA A 314 11.01 -3.17 21.61
CA ALA A 314 9.98 -2.75 22.55
C ALA A 314 8.58 -2.83 21.94
N LEU A 315 8.41 -2.38 20.69
CA LEU A 315 7.16 -2.49 19.96
C LEU A 315 6.74 -3.95 19.76
N ALA A 316 7.65 -4.83 19.36
CA ALA A 316 7.34 -6.26 19.21
C ALA A 316 6.87 -6.89 20.52
N ARG A 317 7.51 -6.54 21.65
CA ARG A 317 7.07 -6.99 22.98
C ARG A 317 5.67 -6.48 23.34
N GLU A 318 5.37 -5.22 23.04
CA GLU A 318 4.05 -4.64 23.27
C GLU A 318 2.97 -5.35 22.43
N TRP A 319 3.23 -5.60 21.16
CA TRP A 319 2.31 -6.34 20.29
C TRP A 319 2.08 -7.76 20.80
N GLN A 320 3.12 -8.44 21.24
CA GLN A 320 3.01 -9.77 21.83
C GLN A 320 2.15 -9.75 23.11
N GLN A 321 2.36 -8.79 24.02
CA GLN A 321 1.58 -8.65 25.27
C GLN A 321 0.08 -8.41 25.00
N ARG A 322 -0.27 -7.61 23.98
CA ARG A 322 -1.67 -7.42 23.56
C ARG A 322 -2.30 -8.74 23.09
N LEU A 323 -1.59 -9.53 22.28
CA LEU A 323 -2.07 -10.85 21.85
C LEU A 323 -2.23 -11.81 23.03
N GLU A 324 -1.32 -11.79 23.98
CA GLU A 324 -1.40 -12.61 25.20
C GLU A 324 -2.63 -12.23 26.04
N THR A 325 -2.98 -10.96 26.09
CA THR A 325 -4.20 -10.48 26.76
C THR A 325 -5.44 -11.11 26.15
N VAL A 326 -5.54 -11.12 24.82
CA VAL A 326 -6.64 -11.79 24.10
C VAL A 326 -6.62 -13.31 24.37
N SER A 327 -5.45 -13.94 24.24
CA SER A 327 -5.28 -15.39 24.46
C SER A 327 -5.73 -15.84 25.86
N LYS A 328 -5.36 -15.09 26.92
CA LYS A 328 -5.77 -15.36 28.30
C LYS A 328 -7.29 -15.35 28.50
N GLN A 329 -8.01 -14.49 27.77
CA GLN A 329 -9.47 -14.46 27.84
C GLN A 329 -10.09 -15.64 27.09
N LEU A 330 -9.55 -15.98 25.92
CA LEU A 330 -10.02 -17.10 25.10
C LEU A 330 -9.75 -18.46 25.75
N ALA A 331 -8.69 -18.60 26.56
CA ALA A 331 -8.42 -19.81 27.34
C ALA A 331 -9.54 -20.19 28.32
N LYS A 332 -10.44 -19.26 28.64
CA LYS A 332 -11.63 -19.50 29.48
C LYS A 332 -12.83 -20.04 28.68
N VAL A 333 -12.72 -20.17 27.38
CA VAL A 333 -13.78 -20.65 26.49
C VAL A 333 -13.49 -22.11 26.11
N PRO A 334 -14.32 -23.09 26.54
CA PRO A 334 -14.10 -24.48 26.19
C PRO A 334 -14.03 -24.69 24.66
N GLY A 335 -13.11 -25.54 24.22
CA GLY A 335 -12.97 -25.90 22.81
C GLY A 335 -12.24 -24.86 21.95
N VAL A 336 -11.84 -23.70 22.50
CA VAL A 336 -11.04 -22.70 21.79
C VAL A 336 -9.57 -22.82 22.18
N SER A 337 -8.69 -22.76 21.19
CA SER A 337 -7.24 -22.80 21.35
C SER A 337 -6.56 -21.66 20.61
N THR A 338 -5.42 -21.21 21.12
CA THR A 338 -4.61 -20.15 20.51
C THR A 338 -3.17 -20.60 20.34
N ALA A 339 -2.52 -20.18 19.26
CA ALA A 339 -1.10 -20.40 19.00
C ALA A 339 -0.46 -19.12 18.44
N PHE A 340 0.72 -18.77 18.94
CA PHE A 340 1.47 -17.61 18.46
C PHE A 340 2.44 -18.03 17.35
N PHE A 341 2.64 -17.13 16.39
CA PHE A 341 3.64 -17.29 15.34
C PHE A 341 4.07 -15.91 14.80
N THR A 342 5.24 -15.86 14.20
CA THR A 342 5.72 -14.69 13.47
C THR A 342 6.07 -15.13 12.06
N PRO A 343 5.50 -14.54 11.00
CA PRO A 343 5.91 -14.85 9.63
C PRO A 343 7.38 -14.52 9.40
N ASP A 344 8.11 -15.36 8.67
CA ASP A 344 9.54 -15.14 8.38
C ASP A 344 9.75 -13.90 7.51
N ILE A 345 8.83 -13.63 6.60
CA ILE A 345 8.90 -12.53 5.62
C ILE A 345 7.51 -11.91 5.50
N ALA A 346 7.47 -10.62 5.25
CA ALA A 346 6.29 -9.77 5.14
C ALA A 346 5.40 -9.77 6.39
N ASN A 347 5.11 -8.58 6.88
CA ASN A 347 4.41 -8.42 8.16
C ASN A 347 5.05 -9.26 9.29
N HIS A 348 6.38 -9.20 9.38
CA HIS A 348 7.18 -9.90 10.41
C HIS A 348 6.92 -9.29 11.80
N VAL A 349 5.71 -9.50 12.28
CA VAL A 349 5.19 -9.07 13.60
C VAL A 349 4.52 -10.25 14.28
N PRO A 350 4.36 -10.25 15.62
CA PRO A 350 3.62 -11.29 16.30
C PRO A 350 2.19 -11.45 15.79
N HIS A 351 1.81 -12.68 15.52
CA HIS A 351 0.46 -13.09 15.14
C HIS A 351 -0.08 -14.12 16.12
N MET A 352 -1.40 -14.27 16.17
CA MET A 352 -2.08 -15.31 16.90
C MET A 352 -3.09 -16.00 16.00
N GLN A 353 -2.96 -17.33 15.91
CA GLN A 353 -3.95 -18.22 15.34
C GLN A 353 -4.96 -18.59 16.40
N ILE A 354 -6.25 -18.54 16.10
CA ILE A 354 -7.35 -18.94 16.99
C ILE A 354 -8.11 -20.06 16.30
N THR A 355 -8.19 -21.22 16.95
CA THR A 355 -8.88 -22.41 16.44
C THR A 355 -9.93 -22.91 17.42
N TRP A 356 -10.94 -23.60 16.92
CA TRP A 356 -11.99 -24.22 17.72
C TRP A 356 -12.38 -25.57 17.11
N ASP A 357 -13.32 -26.30 17.75
CA ASP A 357 -13.73 -27.61 17.28
C ASP A 357 -14.11 -27.57 15.78
N PRO A 358 -13.46 -28.36 14.93
CA PRO A 358 -13.78 -28.44 13.49
C PRO A 358 -15.20 -28.93 13.20
N LYS A 359 -15.89 -29.56 14.19
CA LYS A 359 -17.28 -30.00 14.07
C LYS A 359 -18.29 -28.88 14.34
N SER A 360 -17.84 -27.73 14.86
CA SER A 360 -18.70 -26.57 15.05
C SER A 360 -19.28 -26.11 13.71
N SER A 361 -20.51 -25.64 13.72
CA SER A 361 -21.17 -25.05 12.56
C SER A 361 -20.58 -23.65 12.21
N LEU A 362 -19.83 -23.04 13.12
CA LEU A 362 -19.19 -21.74 12.93
C LEU A 362 -17.95 -21.88 12.05
N THR A 363 -18.03 -21.46 10.81
CA THR A 363 -16.85 -21.41 9.92
C THR A 363 -16.00 -20.18 10.17
N PRO A 364 -14.68 -20.19 9.84
CA PRO A 364 -13.81 -19.02 9.98
C PRO A 364 -14.31 -17.79 9.23
N ALA A 365 -14.88 -17.96 8.05
CA ALA A 365 -15.46 -16.88 7.27
C ALA A 365 -16.69 -16.26 7.95
N GLN A 366 -17.58 -17.09 8.51
CA GLN A 366 -18.73 -16.60 9.29
C GLN A 366 -18.29 -15.88 10.54
N ALA A 367 -17.32 -16.41 11.29
CA ALA A 367 -16.76 -15.77 12.48
C ALA A 367 -16.20 -14.37 12.17
N SER A 368 -15.38 -14.26 11.12
CA SER A 368 -14.85 -12.97 10.65
C SER A 368 -15.97 -12.01 10.23
N GLN A 369 -17.00 -12.50 9.52
CA GLN A 369 -18.13 -11.68 9.08
C GLN A 369 -19.00 -11.19 10.25
N ILE A 370 -19.25 -12.02 11.26
CA ILE A 370 -20.02 -11.62 12.46
C ILE A 370 -19.28 -10.50 13.19
N LEU A 371 -17.97 -10.64 13.40
CA LEU A 371 -17.14 -9.61 14.03
C LEU A 371 -17.10 -8.32 13.20
N ARG A 372 -17.02 -8.44 11.89
CA ARG A 372 -17.00 -7.29 10.98
C ARG A 372 -18.31 -6.51 10.97
N SER A 373 -19.46 -7.22 11.10
CA SER A 373 -20.80 -6.63 11.13
C SER A 373 -21.25 -6.23 12.53
N GLY A 374 -20.45 -6.50 13.55
CA GLY A 374 -20.73 -6.22 14.95
C GLY A 374 -20.61 -4.74 15.31
N SER A 375 -20.99 -4.43 16.56
CA SER A 375 -20.77 -3.12 17.17
C SER A 375 -20.05 -3.31 18.52
N PRO A 376 -18.76 -2.96 18.59
CA PRO A 376 -17.93 -2.37 17.55
C PRO A 376 -17.62 -3.32 16.39
N SER A 377 -17.38 -2.76 15.20
CA SER A 377 -16.90 -3.54 14.03
C SER A 377 -15.44 -3.91 14.22
N ILE A 378 -15.10 -5.20 14.03
CA ILE A 378 -13.73 -5.71 14.18
C ILE A 378 -13.32 -6.41 12.89
N ALA A 379 -12.20 -6.00 12.31
CA ALA A 379 -11.57 -6.69 11.19
C ALA A 379 -10.55 -7.72 11.72
N ILE A 380 -10.77 -8.99 11.37
CA ILE A 380 -9.90 -10.12 11.73
C ILE A 380 -9.81 -11.08 10.54
N GLY A 381 -8.66 -11.69 10.32
CA GLY A 381 -8.46 -12.64 9.22
C GLY A 381 -9.17 -13.97 9.48
N GLY A 382 -9.87 -14.50 8.46
CA GLY A 382 -10.54 -15.81 8.53
C GLY A 382 -11.05 -16.26 7.17
N GLY A 383 -11.02 -17.57 6.93
CA GLY A 383 -11.59 -18.18 5.71
C GLY A 383 -10.53 -18.55 4.69
N GLU A 384 -9.67 -17.88 4.22
CA GLU A 384 -8.69 -18.09 3.12
C GLU A 384 -7.87 -19.41 3.20
N GLY A 385 -8.53 -20.54 3.42
CA GLY A 385 -7.90 -21.86 3.57
C GLY A 385 -7.14 -22.07 4.90
N ARG A 386 -7.29 -21.15 5.86
CA ARG A 386 -6.67 -21.25 7.19
C ARG A 386 -7.62 -21.91 8.18
N PRO A 387 -7.11 -22.74 9.09
CA PRO A 387 -7.93 -23.31 10.16
C PRO A 387 -8.22 -22.25 11.21
N GLY A 388 -9.41 -21.66 11.22
CA GLY A 388 -9.83 -20.68 12.24
C GLY A 388 -9.56 -19.22 11.85
N LEU A 389 -9.40 -18.36 12.87
CA LEU A 389 -9.10 -16.94 12.69
C LEU A 389 -7.60 -16.68 12.90
N ALA A 390 -7.08 -15.67 12.22
CA ALA A 390 -5.74 -15.16 12.45
C ALA A 390 -5.80 -13.66 12.74
N MET A 391 -5.07 -13.20 13.77
CA MET A 391 -4.97 -11.79 14.10
C MET A 391 -3.53 -11.39 14.42
N ASN A 392 -3.28 -10.10 14.30
CA ASN A 392 -2.14 -9.43 14.89
C ASN A 392 -2.60 -8.16 15.63
N SER A 393 -1.78 -7.67 16.55
CA SER A 393 -2.08 -6.48 17.33
C SER A 393 -1.34 -5.24 16.86
N PHE A 394 -0.65 -5.34 15.76
CA PHE A 394 0.22 -4.33 15.17
C PHE A 394 -0.50 -2.99 14.93
N MET A 395 -1.78 -3.03 14.52
CA MET A 395 -2.62 -1.84 14.29
C MET A 395 -3.63 -1.56 15.39
N LEU A 396 -3.73 -2.42 16.41
CA LEU A 396 -4.60 -2.14 17.56
C LEU A 396 -4.13 -0.90 18.33
N GLN A 397 -5.07 -0.05 18.67
CA GLN A 397 -4.82 1.07 19.57
C GLN A 397 -4.84 0.56 21.03
N PRO A 398 -4.20 1.28 21.98
CA PRO A 398 -4.18 0.88 23.39
C PRO A 398 -5.59 0.64 23.93
N GLY A 399 -5.81 -0.54 24.51
CA GLY A 399 -7.09 -0.96 25.09
C GLY A 399 -8.02 -1.71 24.12
N GLU A 400 -7.82 -1.61 22.81
CA GLU A 400 -8.64 -2.33 21.81
C GLU A 400 -8.48 -3.84 21.92
N GLU A 401 -7.35 -4.34 22.42
CA GLU A 401 -7.13 -5.78 22.69
C GLU A 401 -8.18 -6.34 23.65
N ASN A 402 -8.63 -5.55 24.64
CA ASN A 402 -9.66 -5.99 25.58
C ASN A 402 -11.02 -6.10 24.90
N ILE A 403 -11.36 -5.11 24.06
CA ILE A 403 -12.61 -5.11 23.28
C ILE A 403 -12.63 -6.30 22.30
N VAL A 404 -11.51 -6.55 21.61
CA VAL A 404 -11.38 -7.71 20.71
C VAL A 404 -11.56 -9.01 21.48
N ALA A 405 -10.93 -9.14 22.65
CA ALA A 405 -11.07 -10.31 23.50
C ALA A 405 -12.52 -10.57 23.95
N GLU A 406 -13.22 -9.53 24.39
CA GLU A 406 -14.62 -9.62 24.82
C GLU A 406 -15.54 -10.07 23.66
N GLN A 407 -15.37 -9.48 22.47
CA GLN A 407 -16.19 -9.83 21.32
C GLN A 407 -15.89 -11.25 20.80
N LEU A 408 -14.64 -11.69 20.85
CA LEU A 408 -14.28 -13.08 20.53
C LEU A 408 -14.85 -14.08 21.54
N VAL A 409 -14.76 -13.80 22.85
CA VAL A 409 -15.36 -14.64 23.89
C VAL A 409 -16.87 -14.75 23.70
N LYS A 410 -17.55 -13.64 23.42
CA LYS A 410 -18.99 -13.62 23.12
C LYS A 410 -19.31 -14.49 21.91
N LEU A 411 -18.60 -14.25 20.78
CA LEU A 411 -18.77 -15.01 19.54
C LEU A 411 -18.71 -16.53 19.78
N PHE A 412 -17.66 -17.00 20.45
CA PHE A 412 -17.47 -18.44 20.67
C PHE A 412 -18.47 -19.04 21.65
N ARG A 413 -18.91 -18.31 22.65
CA ARG A 413 -19.99 -18.79 23.57
C ARG A 413 -21.34 -18.90 22.87
N GLU A 414 -21.62 -18.05 21.90
CA GLU A 414 -22.90 -18.02 21.20
C GLU A 414 -22.95 -19.00 20.02
N HIS A 415 -21.81 -19.33 19.40
CA HIS A 415 -21.80 -20.01 18.10
C HIS A 415 -20.89 -21.25 18.00
N ALA A 416 -19.95 -21.48 18.95
CA ALA A 416 -18.98 -22.58 18.85
C ALA A 416 -19.28 -23.75 19.81
N ALA A 417 -20.41 -23.70 20.52
CA ALA A 417 -20.88 -24.77 21.41
C ALA A 417 -21.48 -25.96 20.61
#